data_564c7f6d8e82eb860d40a931536677d8
#
_entry.id   564c7f6d8e82eb860d40a931536677d8
#
_cell.length_a   1.000
_cell.length_b   1.000
_cell.length_c   1.000
_cell.angle_alpha   90.00
_cell.angle_beta   90.00
_cell.angle_gamma   90.00
#
_symmetry.space_group_name_H-M   'P 1'
#
loop_
_entity.id
_entity.type
_entity.pdbx_description
1 polymer ?
#
loop_
_entity_poly.entity_id
_entity_poly.type
_entity_poly.pdbx_seq_one_letter_code
_entity_poly.pdbx_strand_id
1 'polypeptide(L)'
;MSLLTLAGPADAARLIPLITACHAEAGLTTTEDHVEQTLATLFDQDIQAAVWLIGPPRAPVGYLFVSFGFSLSRGGREAVVQDIYIRPRIRARGMGTQALTQLVSMLGQMGVVAIDVPVGDDHPAAPLLSRLHFTSENHIFTRQT
;
A
#
# COMPACT_ATOMS: atom_id res chain seq x y z
N MET A 1 -5.13 -0.75 20.16
CA MET A 1 -6.01 -0.36 19.05
C MET A 1 -5.23 -0.39 17.73
N SER A 2 -5.80 -0.98 16.70
CA SER A 2 -5.09 -1.09 15.42
C SER A 2 -5.13 0.22 14.66
N LEU A 3 -4.00 0.63 14.11
CA LEU A 3 -3.91 1.78 13.21
C LEU A 3 -4.50 1.46 11.83
N LEU A 4 -4.51 0.17 11.45
CA LEU A 4 -4.95 -0.29 10.13
C LEU A 4 -6.34 -0.93 10.22
N THR A 5 -7.19 -0.56 9.26
CA THR A 5 -8.52 -1.17 9.09
C THR A 5 -8.66 -1.64 7.66
N LEU A 6 -9.02 -2.91 7.47
CA LEU A 6 -9.26 -3.45 6.12
C LEU A 6 -10.44 -2.73 5.48
N ALA A 7 -10.24 -2.18 4.29
CA ALA A 7 -11.27 -1.44 3.57
C ALA A 7 -12.16 -2.37 2.76
N GLY A 8 -13.41 -1.96 2.59
CA GLY A 8 -14.37 -2.63 1.74
C GLY A 8 -15.12 -1.63 0.86
N PRO A 9 -16.17 -2.09 0.14
CA PRO A 9 -16.90 -1.23 -0.81
C PRO A 9 -17.44 0.05 -0.19
N ALA A 10 -17.84 0.01 1.07
CA ALA A 10 -18.38 1.18 1.76
C ALA A 10 -17.35 2.29 1.99
N ASP A 11 -16.06 1.98 1.84
CA ASP A 11 -14.97 2.92 2.06
C ASP A 11 -14.51 3.63 0.78
N ALA A 12 -15.07 3.27 -0.38
CA ALA A 12 -14.62 3.78 -1.67
C ALA A 12 -14.61 5.31 -1.73
N ALA A 13 -15.68 5.96 -1.24
CA ALA A 13 -15.78 7.42 -1.29
C ALA A 13 -14.66 8.10 -0.50
N ARG A 14 -14.19 7.49 0.58
CA ARG A 14 -13.08 8.04 1.38
C ARG A 14 -11.72 7.72 0.77
N LEU A 15 -11.62 6.62 0.05
CA LEU A 15 -10.36 6.19 -0.60
C LEU A 15 -10.04 6.99 -1.86
N ILE A 16 -11.05 7.36 -2.65
CA ILE A 16 -10.82 8.02 -3.94
C ILE A 16 -9.93 9.27 -3.80
N PRO A 17 -10.22 10.23 -2.91
CA PRO A 17 -9.34 11.40 -2.79
C PRO A 17 -7.94 11.06 -2.27
N LEU A 18 -7.81 10.05 -1.42
CA LEU A 18 -6.50 9.63 -0.92
C LEU A 18 -5.66 8.99 -2.05
N ILE A 19 -6.29 8.15 -2.85
CA ILE A 19 -5.60 7.46 -3.94
C ILE A 19 -5.19 8.45 -5.04
N THR A 20 -6.09 9.36 -5.44
CA THR A 20 -5.76 10.36 -6.45
C THR A 20 -4.63 11.27 -5.98
N ALA A 21 -4.62 11.65 -4.70
CA ALA A 21 -3.55 12.46 -4.12
C ALA A 21 -2.21 11.72 -4.10
N CYS A 22 -2.25 10.44 -3.73
CA CYS A 22 -1.05 9.59 -3.71
C CYS A 22 -0.44 9.49 -5.12
N HIS A 23 -1.27 9.21 -6.10
CA HIS A 23 -0.82 9.06 -7.48
C HIS A 23 -0.29 10.37 -8.05
N ALA A 24 -0.94 11.50 -7.72
CA ALA A 24 -0.46 12.82 -8.14
C ALA A 24 0.94 13.12 -7.61
N GLU A 25 1.22 12.76 -6.35
CA GLU A 25 2.56 12.93 -5.77
C GLU A 25 3.60 12.08 -6.49
N ALA A 26 3.20 10.94 -7.02
CA ALA A 26 4.07 10.06 -7.80
C ALA A 26 4.19 10.47 -9.27
N GLY A 27 3.59 11.58 -9.66
CA GLY A 27 3.62 12.06 -11.04
C GLY A 27 2.65 11.34 -11.97
N LEU A 28 1.68 10.60 -11.41
CA LEU A 28 0.67 9.88 -12.19
C LEU A 28 -0.58 10.72 -12.33
N THR A 29 -1.23 10.66 -13.49
CA THR A 29 -2.49 11.36 -13.76
C THR A 29 -3.64 10.37 -13.70
N THR A 30 -4.12 10.09 -12.49
CA THR A 30 -5.21 9.15 -12.28
C THR A 30 -6.48 9.94 -11.96
N THR A 31 -7.52 9.75 -12.77
CA THR A 31 -8.80 10.45 -12.58
C THR A 31 -9.63 9.78 -11.48
N GLU A 32 -10.56 10.54 -10.89
CA GLU A 32 -11.49 9.99 -9.90
C GLU A 32 -12.32 8.85 -10.49
N ASP A 33 -12.80 9.00 -11.72
CA ASP A 33 -13.60 7.97 -12.40
C ASP A 33 -12.78 6.69 -12.57
N HIS A 34 -11.52 6.80 -12.94
CA HIS A 34 -10.65 5.65 -13.10
C HIS A 34 -10.46 4.93 -11.75
N VAL A 35 -10.20 5.68 -10.70
CA VAL A 35 -10.02 5.11 -9.35
C VAL A 35 -11.30 4.45 -8.86
N GLU A 36 -12.46 5.09 -9.09
CA GLU A 36 -13.76 4.54 -8.70
C GLU A 36 -14.01 3.20 -9.37
N GLN A 37 -13.78 3.12 -10.68
CA GLN A 37 -13.97 1.89 -11.44
C GLN A 37 -13.00 0.80 -11.01
N THR A 38 -11.76 1.18 -10.74
CA THR A 38 -10.72 0.24 -10.30
C THR A 38 -11.05 -0.33 -8.92
N LEU A 39 -11.49 0.51 -7.99
CA LEU A 39 -11.92 0.04 -6.66
C LEU A 39 -13.14 -0.87 -6.75
N ALA A 40 -14.09 -0.55 -7.63
CA ALA A 40 -15.27 -1.41 -7.83
C ALA A 40 -14.82 -2.80 -8.29
N THR A 41 -13.88 -2.88 -9.22
CA THR A 41 -13.32 -4.14 -9.67
C THR A 41 -12.65 -4.89 -8.53
N LEU A 42 -11.82 -4.18 -7.75
CA LEU A 42 -11.10 -4.78 -6.62
C LEU A 42 -12.05 -5.39 -5.59
N PHE A 43 -13.12 -4.68 -5.25
CA PHE A 43 -14.05 -5.13 -4.20
C PHE A 43 -15.09 -6.13 -4.69
N ASP A 44 -15.37 -6.18 -5.99
CA ASP A 44 -16.42 -7.04 -6.57
C ASP A 44 -15.90 -8.39 -7.05
N GLN A 45 -14.61 -8.48 -7.34
CA GLN A 45 -13.99 -9.70 -7.86
C GLN A 45 -13.06 -10.33 -6.82
N ASP A 46 -12.75 -11.62 -7.04
CA ASP A 46 -11.81 -12.32 -6.18
C ASP A 46 -10.37 -11.95 -6.57
N ILE A 47 -9.98 -10.75 -6.21
CA ILE A 47 -8.64 -10.21 -6.50
C ILE A 47 -7.72 -10.47 -5.32
N GLN A 48 -6.50 -10.95 -5.59
CA GLN A 48 -5.48 -11.16 -4.57
C GLN A 48 -4.80 -9.82 -4.24
N ALA A 49 -5.55 -8.95 -3.60
CA ALA A 49 -5.08 -7.63 -3.20
C ALA A 49 -6.00 -7.07 -2.10
N ALA A 50 -5.48 -6.12 -1.34
CA ALA A 50 -6.24 -5.51 -0.25
C ALA A 50 -5.81 -4.06 -0.03
N VAL A 51 -6.74 -3.26 0.45
CA VAL A 51 -6.50 -1.87 0.87
C VAL A 51 -6.76 -1.78 2.37
N TRP A 52 -5.84 -1.18 3.10
CA TRP A 52 -6.04 -0.85 4.50
C TRP A 52 -6.10 0.65 4.67
N LEU A 53 -7.10 1.10 5.42
CA LEU A 53 -7.18 2.50 5.86
C LEU A 53 -6.20 2.71 7.01
N ILE A 54 -5.54 3.86 7.04
CA ILE A 54 -4.66 4.26 8.13
C ILE A 54 -5.38 5.30 8.97
N GLY A 55 -5.47 5.05 10.28
CA GLY A 55 -6.14 5.95 11.21
C GLY A 55 -7.60 5.60 11.42
N PRO A 56 -8.42 6.57 11.91
CA PRO A 56 -9.83 6.32 12.16
C PRO A 56 -10.57 5.94 10.87
N PRO A 57 -11.34 4.83 10.85
CA PRO A 57 -11.98 4.40 9.59
C PRO A 57 -12.93 5.40 8.98
N ARG A 58 -13.56 6.24 9.81
CA ARG A 58 -14.51 7.27 9.33
C ARG A 58 -13.82 8.51 8.81
N ALA A 59 -12.56 8.73 9.22
CA ALA A 59 -11.77 9.89 8.80
C ALA A 59 -10.32 9.43 8.63
N PRO A 60 -10.05 8.55 7.65
CA PRO A 60 -8.70 8.01 7.48
C PRO A 60 -7.73 9.11 7.07
N VAL A 61 -6.51 8.98 7.56
CA VAL A 61 -5.42 9.93 7.24
C VAL A 61 -4.54 9.42 6.12
N GLY A 62 -4.74 8.18 5.68
CA GLY A 62 -3.98 7.58 4.61
C GLY A 62 -4.45 6.17 4.31
N TYR A 63 -3.69 5.47 3.48
CA TYR A 63 -4.00 4.09 3.11
C TYR A 63 -2.75 3.34 2.69
N LEU A 64 -2.87 2.02 2.71
CA LEU A 64 -1.90 1.09 2.14
C LEU A 64 -2.61 0.22 1.11
N PHE A 65 -2.01 0.03 -0.06
CA PHE A 65 -2.51 -0.93 -1.03
C PHE A 65 -1.47 -2.02 -1.25
N VAL A 66 -1.90 -3.28 -1.09
CA VAL A 66 -1.01 -4.45 -1.12
C VAL A 66 -1.59 -5.47 -2.10
N SER A 67 -0.75 -5.95 -3.01
CA SER A 67 -1.10 -7.08 -3.86
C SER A 67 -0.32 -8.31 -3.39
N PHE A 68 -0.90 -9.50 -3.62
CA PHE A 68 -0.32 -10.77 -3.18
C PHE A 68 0.03 -11.64 -4.37
N GLY A 69 1.09 -12.40 -4.22
CA GLY A 69 1.53 -13.35 -5.22
C GLY A 69 2.18 -14.55 -4.56
N PHE A 70 2.80 -15.38 -5.37
CA PHE A 70 3.51 -16.56 -4.88
C PHE A 70 4.89 -16.60 -5.54
N SER A 71 5.92 -16.85 -4.76
CA SER A 71 7.30 -16.89 -5.24
C SER A 71 7.87 -18.29 -5.06
N LEU A 72 8.28 -18.90 -6.16
CA LEU A 72 8.96 -20.19 -6.11
C LEU A 72 10.33 -20.09 -5.45
N SER A 73 11.08 -19.03 -5.77
CA SER A 73 12.44 -18.87 -5.24
C SER A 73 12.42 -18.52 -3.75
N ARG A 74 11.42 -17.77 -3.28
CA ARG A 74 11.28 -17.40 -1.88
C ARG A 74 10.55 -18.46 -1.07
N GLY A 75 9.84 -19.35 -1.74
CA GLY A 75 9.18 -20.49 -1.12
C GLY A 75 7.84 -20.22 -0.48
N GLY A 76 7.07 -19.25 -0.99
CA GLY A 76 5.76 -18.98 -0.42
C GLY A 76 5.09 -17.74 -0.96
N ARG A 77 4.04 -17.32 -0.25
CA ARG A 77 3.30 -16.10 -0.63
C ARG A 77 4.18 -14.88 -0.43
N GLU A 78 4.09 -13.96 -1.36
CA GLU A 78 4.74 -12.67 -1.25
C GLU A 78 3.71 -11.55 -1.36
N ALA A 79 4.07 -10.37 -0.85
CA ALA A 79 3.22 -9.20 -0.90
C ALA A 79 4.01 -8.04 -1.50
N VAL A 80 3.32 -7.19 -2.26
CA VAL A 80 3.88 -5.97 -2.81
C VAL A 80 3.08 -4.80 -2.28
N VAL A 81 3.72 -3.90 -1.53
CA VAL A 81 3.12 -2.66 -1.08
C VAL A 81 3.23 -1.67 -2.23
N GLN A 82 2.17 -1.57 -3.03
CA GLN A 82 2.18 -0.73 -4.22
C GLN A 82 1.98 0.74 -3.89
N ASP A 83 1.10 1.03 -2.94
CA ASP A 83 0.83 2.39 -2.50
C ASP A 83 0.95 2.47 -0.99
N ILE A 84 1.59 3.53 -0.51
CA ILE A 84 1.55 3.98 0.86
C ILE A 84 1.37 5.49 0.84
N TYR A 85 0.33 5.99 1.50
CA TYR A 85 0.03 7.41 1.51
C TYR A 85 -0.47 7.84 2.87
N ILE A 86 0.07 8.97 3.33
CA ILE A 86 -0.39 9.65 4.54
C ILE A 86 -0.57 11.10 4.15
N ARG A 87 -1.69 11.72 4.54
CA ARG A 87 -1.96 13.12 4.26
C ARG A 87 -0.77 13.98 4.69
N PRO A 88 -0.33 14.94 3.88
CA PRO A 88 0.87 15.74 4.19
C PRO A 88 0.85 16.39 5.57
N ARG A 89 -0.34 16.83 6.04
CA ARG A 89 -0.48 17.48 7.36
C ARG A 89 -0.14 16.56 8.52
N ILE A 90 -0.21 15.24 8.30
CA ILE A 90 -0.06 14.24 9.36
C ILE A 90 1.33 13.59 9.30
N ARG A 91 2.11 13.88 8.27
CA ARG A 91 3.45 13.30 8.09
C ARG A 91 4.41 13.75 9.17
N ALA A 92 5.52 13.01 9.32
CA ALA A 92 6.58 13.27 10.28
C ALA A 92 6.13 13.12 11.75
N ARG A 93 5.10 12.30 11.99
CA ARG A 93 4.60 11.98 13.33
C ARG A 93 4.75 10.49 13.66
N GLY A 94 5.56 9.76 12.89
CA GLY A 94 5.79 8.32 13.11
C GLY A 94 4.67 7.42 12.63
N MET A 95 3.65 7.95 11.98
CA MET A 95 2.49 7.17 11.57
C MET A 95 2.82 6.18 10.45
N GLY A 96 3.68 6.58 9.50
CA GLY A 96 4.14 5.68 8.44
C GLY A 96 4.93 4.50 9.00
N THR A 97 5.78 4.76 9.98
CA THR A 97 6.53 3.72 10.67
C THR A 97 5.60 2.75 11.39
N GLN A 98 4.61 3.27 12.11
CA GLN A 98 3.63 2.45 12.82
C GLN A 98 2.81 1.60 11.84
N ALA A 99 2.34 2.21 10.75
CA ALA A 99 1.53 1.52 9.74
C ALA A 99 2.31 0.37 9.10
N LEU A 100 3.53 0.62 8.66
CA LEU A 100 4.36 -0.42 8.06
C LEU A 100 4.76 -1.50 9.05
N THR A 101 5.06 -1.14 10.29
CA THR A 101 5.38 -2.11 11.34
C THR A 101 4.20 -3.06 11.57
N GLN A 102 2.99 -2.50 11.69
CA GLN A 102 1.78 -3.33 11.84
C GLN A 102 1.53 -4.20 10.62
N LEU A 103 1.71 -3.65 9.42
CA LEU A 103 1.51 -4.40 8.18
C LEU A 103 2.48 -5.58 8.10
N VAL A 104 3.77 -5.36 8.35
CA VAL A 104 4.78 -6.42 8.31
C VAL A 104 4.43 -7.54 9.28
N SER A 105 4.06 -7.19 10.51
CA SER A 105 3.66 -8.17 11.52
C SER A 105 2.43 -8.97 11.08
N MET A 106 1.41 -8.26 10.60
CA MET A 106 0.15 -8.88 10.17
C MET A 106 0.38 -9.82 8.97
N LEU A 107 1.14 -9.38 7.97
CA LEU A 107 1.42 -10.19 6.79
C LEU A 107 2.25 -11.43 7.15
N GLY A 108 3.21 -11.30 8.07
CA GLY A 108 3.96 -12.44 8.57
C GLY A 108 3.08 -13.47 9.24
N GLN A 109 2.10 -13.03 10.02
CA GLN A 109 1.12 -13.92 10.66
C GLN A 109 0.21 -14.61 9.64
N MET A 110 -0.01 -13.98 8.48
CA MET A 110 -0.78 -14.55 7.37
C MET A 110 0.04 -15.53 6.52
N GLY A 111 1.31 -15.76 6.85
CA GLY A 111 2.17 -16.67 6.12
C GLY A 111 2.91 -16.05 4.93
N VAL A 112 2.92 -14.73 4.84
CA VAL A 112 3.69 -14.03 3.80
C VAL A 112 5.17 -14.14 4.15
N VAL A 113 5.98 -14.60 3.19
CA VAL A 113 7.40 -14.86 3.41
C VAL A 113 8.31 -13.69 2.98
N ALA A 114 7.79 -12.79 2.14
CA ALA A 114 8.54 -11.62 1.69
C ALA A 114 7.61 -10.48 1.32
N ILE A 115 8.08 -9.26 1.56
CA ILE A 115 7.32 -8.03 1.27
C ILE A 115 8.21 -7.13 0.44
N ASP A 116 7.74 -6.73 -0.73
CA ASP A 116 8.43 -5.78 -1.59
C ASP A 116 7.74 -4.42 -1.55
N VAL A 117 8.55 -3.36 -1.56
CA VAL A 117 8.06 -1.98 -1.72
C VAL A 117 8.79 -1.40 -2.93
N PRO A 118 8.12 -1.26 -4.08
CA PRO A 118 8.79 -0.84 -5.32
C PRO A 118 9.01 0.66 -5.39
N VAL A 119 9.99 1.17 -4.64
CA VAL A 119 10.41 2.57 -4.66
C VAL A 119 11.90 2.65 -4.92
N GLY A 120 12.34 3.76 -5.50
CA GLY A 120 13.76 3.99 -5.75
C GLY A 120 14.51 4.35 -4.47
N ASP A 121 15.84 4.27 -4.53
CA ASP A 121 16.71 4.56 -3.39
C ASP A 121 16.62 6.02 -2.95
N ASP A 122 16.23 6.90 -3.86
CA ASP A 122 16.05 8.34 -3.58
C ASP A 122 14.65 8.70 -3.11
N HIS A 123 13.75 7.72 -2.97
CA HIS A 123 12.40 7.96 -2.51
C HIS A 123 12.42 8.45 -1.06
N PRO A 124 11.53 9.39 -0.68
CA PRO A 124 11.48 9.90 0.69
C PRO A 124 11.27 8.83 1.76
N ALA A 125 10.63 7.71 1.41
CA ALA A 125 10.41 6.60 2.34
C ALA A 125 11.61 5.66 2.48
N ALA A 126 12.64 5.79 1.65
CA ALA A 126 13.78 4.87 1.67
C ALA A 126 14.47 4.78 3.04
N PRO A 127 14.73 5.90 3.77
CA PRO A 127 15.31 5.79 5.11
C PRO A 127 14.42 5.02 6.09
N LEU A 128 13.10 5.20 6.01
CA LEU A 128 12.15 4.47 6.83
C LEU A 128 12.21 2.97 6.52
N LEU A 129 12.20 2.61 5.25
CA LEU A 129 12.27 1.22 4.83
C LEU A 129 13.56 0.55 5.30
N SER A 130 14.69 1.26 5.20
CA SER A 130 15.96 0.76 5.69
C SER A 130 15.93 0.49 7.20
N ARG A 131 15.31 1.40 7.99
CA ARG A 131 15.16 1.20 9.43
C ARG A 131 14.29 0.01 9.77
N LEU A 132 13.35 -0.35 8.89
CA LEU A 132 12.49 -1.52 9.06
C LEU A 132 13.07 -2.79 8.42
N HIS A 133 14.36 -2.76 8.12
CA HIS A 133 15.13 -3.91 7.60
C HIS A 133 14.76 -4.33 6.18
N PHE A 134 14.22 -3.41 5.39
CA PHE A 134 14.11 -3.61 3.94
C PHE A 134 15.46 -3.33 3.29
N THR A 135 15.84 -4.16 2.33
CA THR A 135 17.05 -3.98 1.56
C THR A 135 16.69 -3.67 0.11
N SER A 136 17.47 -2.80 -0.52
CA SER A 136 17.24 -2.40 -1.90
C SER A 136 17.93 -3.37 -2.84
N GLU A 137 17.14 -4.05 -3.66
CA GLU A 137 17.65 -5.00 -4.66
C GLU A 137 16.65 -5.16 -5.80
N ASN A 138 17.13 -5.65 -6.95
CA ASN A 138 16.35 -5.98 -8.14
C ASN A 138 15.95 -4.78 -9.00
N HIS A 139 15.98 -5.04 -10.31
CA HIS A 139 15.47 -4.16 -11.34
C HIS A 139 14.30 -4.82 -12.07
N ILE A 140 13.35 -4.00 -12.52
CA ILE A 140 12.14 -4.46 -13.18
C ILE A 140 12.06 -3.84 -14.57
N PHE A 141 11.86 -4.68 -15.60
CA PHE A 141 11.49 -4.22 -16.93
C PHE A 141 9.98 -4.33 -17.07
N THR A 142 9.32 -3.27 -17.53
CA THR A 142 7.86 -3.23 -17.66
C THR A 142 7.45 -2.96 -19.11
N ARG A 143 6.46 -3.70 -19.56
CA ARG A 143 5.81 -3.45 -20.85
C ARG A 143 4.30 -3.42 -20.63
N GLN A 144 3.66 -2.38 -21.13
CA GLN A 144 2.20 -2.31 -21.16
C GLN A 144 1.65 -3.21 -22.25
N THR A 145 0.52 -3.84 -22.00
CA THR A 145 -0.12 -4.78 -22.94
C THR A 145 -1.50 -4.29 -23.43
#